data_48c2c99748682a21082fc3040d41e32d
#
_entry.id   48c2c99748682a21082fc3040d41e32d
#
_cell.length_a   1.000
_cell.length_b   1.000
_cell.length_c   1.000
_cell.angle_alpha   90.00
_cell.angle_beta   90.00
_cell.angle_gamma   90.00
#
_symmetry.space_group_name_H-M   'P 1'
#
loop_
_entity.id
_entity.type
_entity.pdbx_description
1 polymer ?
#
loop_
_entity_poly.entity_id
_entity_poly.type
_entity_poly.pdbx_seq_one_letter_code
_entity_poly.pdbx_strand_id
1 'polypeptide(L)'
;MRILVTGASGFVGSRLATALDGEGHEVRAMTRRPERYEGAGRPVAGDVGEEGSLREALEGCEVAYYLVHSLDDPDFERKDAEAARSFARAPAAVGVDRIIYHGGLGQDGDRLSRHLRSRRDVERLLGGTGVPVTVLRAGIVVGHGGVSWELTRQLVAHLPAMVTPRWVSTRTQPIAVADVVRYLVGVLDAPEAVGRVFEVGGPDVLTYLQMMIRVADIQNRHLFVVPVPLLSPQLSSRWLALVTDVDVATGRSLIDSMTNEVIVTDDSIRSVVPFEPMDYDEMVMTALVERARERRRQAGERRSGWLSRGARR
;
A
#
# COMPACT_ATOMS: atom_id res chain seq x y z
N MET A 1 7.85 -3.78 -22.69
CA MET A 1 6.73 -4.72 -22.37
C MET A 1 5.43 -3.95 -22.25
N ARG A 2 4.30 -4.61 -22.55
CA ARG A 2 2.97 -4.08 -22.21
C ARG A 2 2.52 -4.65 -20.88
N ILE A 3 2.17 -3.77 -19.95
CA ILE A 3 1.96 -4.11 -18.52
C ILE A 3 0.62 -3.59 -18.06
N LEU A 4 -0.21 -4.46 -17.45
CA LEU A 4 -1.42 -4.03 -16.74
C LEU A 4 -1.08 -3.70 -15.29
N VAL A 5 -1.49 -2.52 -14.82
CA VAL A 5 -1.44 -2.14 -13.40
C VAL A 5 -2.87 -2.00 -12.89
N THR A 6 -3.33 -2.97 -12.07
CA THR A 6 -4.60 -2.81 -11.35
C THR A 6 -4.40 -1.90 -10.14
N GLY A 7 -5.45 -1.18 -9.76
CA GLY A 7 -5.31 -0.20 -8.66
C GLY A 7 -4.37 0.97 -8.99
N ALA A 8 -4.23 1.30 -10.28
CA ALA A 8 -3.32 2.34 -10.77
C ALA A 8 -3.59 3.75 -10.20
N SER A 9 -4.79 4.03 -9.72
CA SER A 9 -5.14 5.28 -9.01
C SER A 9 -4.83 5.24 -7.49
N GLY A 10 -4.38 4.10 -6.97
CA GLY A 10 -4.09 3.91 -5.56
C GLY A 10 -2.70 4.39 -5.14
N PHE A 11 -2.42 4.30 -3.83
CA PHE A 11 -1.19 4.78 -3.19
C PHE A 11 0.11 4.19 -3.80
N VAL A 12 0.19 2.87 -3.94
CA VAL A 12 1.33 2.19 -4.57
C VAL A 12 1.19 2.21 -6.09
N GLY A 13 -0.02 1.93 -6.61
CA GLY A 13 -0.25 1.75 -8.04
C GLY A 13 0.06 2.99 -8.88
N SER A 14 -0.25 4.20 -8.39
CA SER A 14 0.04 5.44 -9.12
C SER A 14 1.55 5.69 -9.25
N ARG A 15 2.31 5.40 -8.20
CA ARG A 15 3.77 5.52 -8.21
C ARG A 15 4.43 4.46 -9.10
N LEU A 16 3.91 3.23 -9.04
CA LEU A 16 4.37 2.14 -9.90
C LEU A 16 4.09 2.44 -11.37
N ALA A 17 2.87 2.89 -11.71
CA ALA A 17 2.55 3.27 -13.09
C ALA A 17 3.50 4.36 -13.62
N THR A 18 3.82 5.37 -12.79
CA THR A 18 4.78 6.42 -13.14
C THR A 18 6.19 5.87 -13.34
N ALA A 19 6.65 4.96 -12.50
CA ALA A 19 7.98 4.37 -12.61
C ALA A 19 8.11 3.52 -13.88
N LEU A 20 7.14 2.64 -14.14
CA LEU A 20 7.13 1.77 -15.33
C LEU A 20 7.02 2.56 -16.64
N ASP A 21 6.19 3.62 -16.69
CA ASP A 21 6.08 4.51 -17.84
C ASP A 21 7.40 5.26 -18.08
N GLY A 22 8.06 5.71 -17.00
CA GLY A 22 9.37 6.35 -17.04
C GLY A 22 10.50 5.44 -17.54
N GLU A 23 10.38 4.12 -17.40
CA GLU A 23 11.29 3.11 -17.95
C GLU A 23 10.95 2.70 -19.40
N GLY A 24 9.90 3.31 -19.98
CA GLY A 24 9.52 3.09 -21.39
C GLY A 24 8.62 1.87 -21.61
N HIS A 25 7.97 1.36 -20.58
CA HIS A 25 6.96 0.31 -20.72
C HIS A 25 5.62 0.89 -21.20
N GLU A 26 4.86 0.11 -21.97
CA GLU A 26 3.47 0.44 -22.31
C GLU A 26 2.56 0.09 -21.13
N VAL A 27 2.29 1.08 -20.26
CA VAL A 27 1.48 0.88 -19.06
C VAL A 27 0.00 1.04 -19.37
N ARG A 28 -0.79 0.00 -19.08
CA ARG A 28 -2.25 0.05 -19.01
C ARG A 28 -2.68 0.27 -17.56
N ALA A 29 -3.11 1.48 -17.26
CA ALA A 29 -3.56 1.88 -15.93
C ALA A 29 -5.03 1.51 -15.72
N MET A 30 -5.32 0.33 -15.12
CA MET A 30 -6.69 -0.12 -14.93
C MET A 30 -7.38 0.62 -13.80
N THR A 31 -8.52 1.20 -14.12
CA THR A 31 -9.38 1.92 -13.18
C THR A 31 -10.86 1.74 -13.53
N ARG A 32 -11.75 1.84 -12.53
CA ARG A 32 -13.21 1.85 -12.74
C ARG A 32 -13.73 3.13 -13.40
N ARG A 33 -12.91 4.20 -13.41
CA ARG A 33 -13.27 5.53 -13.94
C ARG A 33 -12.13 6.09 -14.78
N PRO A 34 -11.89 5.54 -15.98
CA PRO A 34 -10.77 5.95 -16.84
C PRO A 34 -10.82 7.45 -17.21
N GLU A 35 -12.02 8.02 -17.30
CA GLU A 35 -12.23 9.44 -17.60
C GLU A 35 -11.76 10.40 -16.48
N ARG A 36 -11.48 9.88 -15.29
CA ARG A 36 -10.97 10.64 -14.13
C ARG A 36 -9.51 10.34 -13.80
N TYR A 37 -8.89 9.48 -14.60
CA TYR A 37 -7.51 9.09 -14.34
C TYR A 37 -6.56 10.15 -14.88
N GLU A 38 -5.72 10.71 -14.01
CA GLU A 38 -4.71 11.73 -14.34
C GLU A 38 -3.27 11.24 -14.14
N GLY A 39 -3.09 9.94 -13.89
CA GLY A 39 -1.77 9.32 -13.66
C GLY A 39 -1.04 8.97 -14.96
N ALA A 40 0.14 8.36 -14.80
CA ALA A 40 0.95 7.87 -15.92
C ALA A 40 0.35 6.62 -16.57
N GLY A 41 0.68 6.37 -17.83
CA GLY A 41 0.17 5.27 -18.63
C GLY A 41 -1.19 5.55 -19.26
N ARG A 42 -1.65 4.60 -20.09
CA ARG A 42 -2.95 4.68 -20.79
C ARG A 42 -4.07 4.16 -19.84
N PRO A 43 -5.08 5.00 -19.50
CA PRO A 43 -6.20 4.52 -18.71
C PRO A 43 -7.03 3.49 -19.47
N VAL A 44 -7.37 2.39 -18.81
CA VAL A 44 -8.27 1.36 -19.31
C VAL A 44 -9.37 1.08 -18.30
N ALA A 45 -10.61 0.93 -18.78
CA ALA A 45 -11.73 0.57 -17.94
C ALA A 45 -11.59 -0.89 -17.47
N GLY A 46 -11.88 -1.16 -16.17
CA GLY A 46 -11.92 -2.52 -15.67
C GLY A 46 -12.23 -2.58 -14.18
N ASP A 47 -12.89 -3.67 -13.80
CA ASP A 47 -13.11 -4.03 -12.40
C ASP A 47 -12.56 -5.44 -12.16
N VAL A 48 -11.78 -5.62 -11.08
CA VAL A 48 -11.16 -6.91 -10.73
C VAL A 48 -12.18 -8.00 -10.41
N GLY A 49 -13.42 -7.64 -10.11
CA GLY A 49 -14.55 -8.56 -9.92
C GLY A 49 -15.21 -9.00 -11.22
N GLU A 50 -14.96 -8.34 -12.36
CA GLU A 50 -15.64 -8.55 -13.64
C GLU A 50 -14.69 -9.15 -14.69
N GLU A 51 -14.78 -10.46 -14.91
CA GLU A 51 -13.87 -11.20 -15.79
C GLU A 51 -13.85 -10.67 -17.24
N GLY A 52 -15.00 -10.20 -17.76
CA GLY A 52 -15.09 -9.63 -19.11
C GLY A 52 -14.23 -8.40 -19.26
N SER A 53 -14.37 -7.41 -18.35
CA SER A 53 -13.58 -6.17 -18.37
C SER A 53 -12.07 -6.43 -18.12
N LEU A 54 -11.75 -7.47 -17.35
CA LEU A 54 -10.35 -7.88 -17.13
C LEU A 54 -9.71 -8.42 -18.39
N ARG A 55 -10.41 -9.26 -19.18
CA ARG A 55 -9.87 -9.80 -20.44
C ARG A 55 -9.55 -8.69 -21.44
N GLU A 56 -10.44 -7.71 -21.58
CA GLU A 56 -10.21 -6.54 -22.44
C GLU A 56 -9.02 -5.71 -21.97
N ALA A 57 -8.93 -5.47 -20.66
CA ALA A 57 -7.81 -4.72 -20.07
C ALA A 57 -6.46 -5.43 -20.23
N LEU A 58 -6.44 -6.77 -20.18
CA LEU A 58 -5.26 -7.63 -20.29
C LEU A 58 -4.83 -7.93 -21.74
N GLU A 59 -5.65 -7.62 -22.74
CA GLU A 59 -5.36 -7.99 -24.13
C GLU A 59 -3.97 -7.53 -24.57
N GLY A 60 -3.12 -8.51 -24.94
CA GLY A 60 -1.74 -8.30 -25.36
C GLY A 60 -0.78 -7.82 -24.25
N CYS A 61 -1.17 -7.86 -22.97
CA CYS A 61 -0.26 -7.64 -21.85
C CYS A 61 0.60 -8.88 -21.59
N GLU A 62 1.88 -8.66 -21.34
CA GLU A 62 2.85 -9.68 -20.95
C GLU A 62 2.84 -9.91 -19.44
N VAL A 63 2.69 -8.83 -18.65
CA VAL A 63 2.71 -8.86 -17.20
C VAL A 63 1.52 -8.11 -16.60
N ALA A 64 1.01 -8.60 -15.47
CA ALA A 64 -0.06 -7.94 -14.75
C ALA A 64 0.30 -7.74 -13.26
N TYR A 65 0.20 -6.49 -12.78
CA TYR A 65 0.34 -6.16 -11.36
C TYR A 65 -1.04 -6.18 -10.69
N TYR A 66 -1.15 -6.96 -9.60
CA TYR A 66 -2.34 -6.99 -8.77
C TYR A 66 -2.12 -6.20 -7.49
N LEU A 67 -2.71 -4.98 -7.40
CA LEU A 67 -2.53 -4.03 -6.29
C LEU A 67 -3.85 -3.61 -5.64
N VAL A 68 -4.93 -4.33 -5.90
CA VAL A 68 -6.27 -3.99 -5.40
C VAL A 68 -6.53 -4.66 -4.05
N HIS A 69 -7.23 -3.93 -3.18
CA HIS A 69 -7.83 -4.46 -1.95
C HIS A 69 -9.07 -3.65 -1.55
N SER A 70 -9.91 -4.21 -0.70
CA SER A 70 -11.21 -3.64 -0.28
C SER A 70 -11.26 -3.35 1.22
N LEU A 71 -10.17 -2.88 1.82
CA LEU A 71 -10.01 -2.73 3.28
C LEU A 71 -11.04 -1.76 3.92
N ASP A 72 -11.59 -0.86 3.15
CA ASP A 72 -12.67 0.07 3.51
C ASP A 72 -14.05 -0.59 3.62
N ASP A 73 -14.18 -1.84 3.16
CA ASP A 73 -15.43 -2.60 3.22
C ASP A 73 -15.43 -3.59 4.40
N PRO A 74 -16.49 -3.64 5.21
CA PRO A 74 -16.60 -4.61 6.33
C PRO A 74 -16.49 -6.07 5.91
N ASP A 75 -16.84 -6.39 4.66
CA ASP A 75 -16.81 -7.72 4.05
C ASP A 75 -15.62 -7.94 3.12
N PHE A 76 -14.52 -7.23 3.38
CA PHE A 76 -13.34 -7.20 2.53
C PHE A 76 -12.74 -8.59 2.26
N GLU A 77 -12.75 -9.52 3.25
CA GLU A 77 -12.19 -10.87 3.08
C GLU A 77 -12.87 -11.61 1.93
N ARG A 78 -14.22 -11.56 1.85
CA ARG A 78 -14.99 -12.18 0.78
C ARG A 78 -14.76 -11.46 -0.55
N LYS A 79 -14.84 -10.12 -0.56
CA LYS A 79 -14.65 -9.31 -1.78
C LYS A 79 -13.26 -9.47 -2.37
N ASP A 80 -12.21 -9.42 -1.56
CA ASP A 80 -10.85 -9.64 -2.00
C ASP A 80 -10.65 -11.05 -2.56
N ALA A 81 -11.25 -12.07 -1.93
CA ALA A 81 -11.17 -13.44 -2.42
C ALA A 81 -11.92 -13.65 -3.76
N GLU A 82 -13.10 -13.05 -3.92
CA GLU A 82 -13.88 -13.08 -5.18
C GLU A 82 -13.12 -12.36 -6.30
N ALA A 83 -12.60 -11.16 -6.02
CA ALA A 83 -11.81 -10.39 -6.96
C ALA A 83 -10.53 -11.12 -7.39
N ALA A 84 -9.81 -11.74 -6.45
CA ALA A 84 -8.62 -12.53 -6.76
C ALA A 84 -8.92 -13.75 -7.64
N ARG A 85 -10.05 -14.46 -7.40
CA ARG A 85 -10.47 -15.59 -8.25
C ARG A 85 -10.84 -15.14 -9.66
N SER A 86 -11.58 -14.03 -9.79
CA SER A 86 -11.95 -13.46 -11.09
C SER A 86 -10.70 -13.00 -11.84
N PHE A 87 -9.82 -12.28 -11.16
CA PHE A 87 -8.57 -11.81 -11.75
C PHE A 87 -7.68 -12.99 -12.18
N ALA A 88 -7.48 -14.01 -11.37
CA ALA A 88 -6.58 -15.12 -11.68
C ALA A 88 -6.96 -15.86 -12.99
N ARG A 89 -8.25 -15.95 -13.32
CA ARG A 89 -8.73 -16.62 -14.55
C ARG A 89 -8.44 -15.81 -15.82
N ALA A 90 -8.50 -14.49 -15.75
CA ALA A 90 -8.36 -13.63 -16.92
C ALA A 90 -6.96 -13.67 -17.54
N PRO A 91 -5.84 -13.51 -16.79
CA PRO A 91 -4.48 -13.65 -17.30
C PRO A 91 -4.22 -15.00 -17.97
N ALA A 92 -4.65 -16.10 -17.36
CA ALA A 92 -4.51 -17.45 -17.93
C ALA A 92 -5.24 -17.58 -19.27
N ALA A 93 -6.40 -16.94 -19.43
CA ALA A 93 -7.21 -17.02 -20.66
C ALA A 93 -6.63 -16.22 -21.84
N VAL A 94 -5.84 -15.16 -21.56
CA VAL A 94 -5.27 -14.27 -22.61
C VAL A 94 -3.77 -14.41 -22.77
N GLY A 95 -3.12 -15.34 -22.06
CA GLY A 95 -1.71 -15.67 -22.23
C GLY A 95 -0.76 -14.66 -21.58
N VAL A 96 -1.11 -14.11 -20.42
CA VAL A 96 -0.17 -13.29 -19.62
C VAL A 96 0.91 -14.19 -19.04
N ASP A 97 2.17 -13.81 -19.15
CA ASP A 97 3.32 -14.62 -18.74
C ASP A 97 3.46 -14.74 -17.22
N ARG A 98 3.11 -13.68 -16.47
CA ARG A 98 3.19 -13.67 -15.00
C ARG A 98 2.34 -12.59 -14.35
N ILE A 99 2.03 -12.81 -13.08
CA ILE A 99 1.39 -11.86 -12.17
C ILE A 99 2.42 -11.40 -11.14
N ILE A 100 2.44 -10.11 -10.81
CA ILE A 100 3.20 -9.57 -9.69
C ILE A 100 2.21 -9.04 -8.67
N TYR A 101 2.28 -9.54 -7.44
CA TYR A 101 1.36 -9.22 -6.36
C TYR A 101 2.08 -8.54 -5.19
N HIS A 102 1.53 -7.41 -4.71
CA HIS A 102 1.95 -6.77 -3.48
C HIS A 102 1.07 -7.23 -2.32
N GLY A 103 1.60 -8.15 -1.52
CA GLY A 103 0.94 -8.79 -0.39
C GLY A 103 1.30 -8.20 0.97
N GLY A 104 0.74 -8.78 2.03
CA GLY A 104 1.03 -8.42 3.42
C GLY A 104 2.08 -9.34 4.05
N LEU A 105 3.01 -8.75 4.81
CA LEU A 105 3.98 -9.48 5.61
C LEU A 105 3.32 -10.06 6.87
N GLY A 106 3.72 -11.23 7.27
CA GLY A 106 3.27 -11.95 8.46
C GLY A 106 3.78 -13.37 8.41
N GLN A 107 4.09 -13.97 9.55
CA GLN A 107 4.67 -15.30 9.60
C GLN A 107 3.61 -16.39 9.38
N ASP A 108 3.96 -17.40 8.58
CA ASP A 108 3.12 -18.59 8.42
C ASP A 108 3.14 -19.38 9.74
N GLY A 109 1.96 -19.60 10.33
CA GLY A 109 1.82 -20.25 11.64
C GLY A 109 1.35 -19.31 12.76
N ASP A 110 1.45 -18.00 12.58
CA ASP A 110 0.87 -17.02 13.49
C ASP A 110 -0.66 -16.98 13.40
N ARG A 111 -1.30 -16.54 14.48
CA ARG A 111 -2.71 -16.13 14.43
C ARG A 111 -2.81 -14.79 13.72
N LEU A 112 -2.73 -14.81 12.39
CA LEU A 112 -2.84 -13.60 11.58
C LEU A 112 -4.16 -12.88 11.80
N SER A 113 -4.14 -11.56 11.80
CA SER A 113 -5.34 -10.71 11.75
C SER A 113 -6.19 -11.03 10.51
N ARG A 114 -7.46 -10.61 10.53
CA ARG A 114 -8.35 -10.79 9.37
C ARG A 114 -7.74 -10.21 8.09
N HIS A 115 -7.14 -9.03 8.18
CA HIS A 115 -6.48 -8.36 7.06
C HIS A 115 -5.32 -9.20 6.50
N LEU A 116 -4.39 -9.64 7.35
CA LEU A 116 -3.23 -10.43 6.90
C LEU A 116 -3.65 -11.80 6.33
N ARG A 117 -4.69 -12.45 6.91
CA ARG A 117 -5.28 -13.66 6.33
C ARG A 117 -5.83 -13.41 4.93
N SER A 118 -6.60 -12.33 4.74
CA SER A 118 -7.11 -11.95 3.42
C SER A 118 -5.99 -11.78 2.40
N ARG A 119 -4.89 -11.12 2.77
CA ARG A 119 -3.71 -10.98 1.90
C ARG A 119 -3.11 -12.33 1.52
N ARG A 120 -3.04 -13.27 2.46
CA ARG A 120 -2.54 -14.62 2.24
C ARG A 120 -3.48 -15.46 1.35
N ASP A 121 -4.79 -15.30 1.54
CA ASP A 121 -5.79 -15.96 0.71
C ASP A 121 -5.75 -15.44 -0.74
N VAL A 122 -5.60 -14.13 -0.95
CA VAL A 122 -5.42 -13.53 -2.28
C VAL A 122 -4.19 -14.10 -2.97
N GLU A 123 -3.05 -14.17 -2.29
CA GLU A 123 -1.81 -14.75 -2.82
C GLU A 123 -2.03 -16.17 -3.34
N ARG A 124 -2.65 -17.03 -2.51
CA ARG A 124 -2.95 -18.42 -2.88
C ARG A 124 -3.92 -18.51 -4.07
N LEU A 125 -4.96 -17.66 -4.09
CA LEU A 125 -5.97 -17.65 -5.14
C LEU A 125 -5.42 -17.17 -6.48
N LEU A 126 -4.53 -16.19 -6.49
CA LEU A 126 -3.85 -15.74 -7.71
C LEU A 126 -3.00 -16.86 -8.34
N GLY A 127 -2.32 -17.67 -7.53
CA GLY A 127 -1.51 -18.81 -8.00
C GLY A 127 -2.30 -20.02 -8.49
N GLY A 128 -3.64 -20.02 -8.31
CA GLY A 128 -4.48 -21.21 -8.57
C GLY A 128 -4.72 -21.57 -10.05
N THR A 129 -4.29 -20.74 -11.02
CA THR A 129 -4.58 -20.91 -12.46
C THR A 129 -3.35 -21.29 -13.30
N GLY A 130 -2.20 -21.49 -12.67
CA GLY A 130 -0.97 -21.90 -13.35
C GLY A 130 -0.13 -20.75 -13.93
N VAL A 131 -0.64 -19.52 -13.93
CA VAL A 131 0.21 -18.34 -14.24
C VAL A 131 1.15 -18.09 -13.06
N PRO A 132 2.47 -17.99 -13.27
CA PRO A 132 3.42 -17.74 -12.19
C PRO A 132 3.11 -16.41 -11.46
N VAL A 133 3.12 -16.44 -10.13
CA VAL A 133 2.88 -15.25 -9.30
C VAL A 133 4.12 -14.91 -8.51
N THR A 134 4.72 -13.76 -8.79
CA THR A 134 5.77 -13.18 -7.94
C THR A 134 5.10 -12.34 -6.85
N VAL A 135 5.41 -12.60 -5.60
CA VAL A 135 4.79 -11.95 -4.44
C VAL A 135 5.83 -11.13 -3.68
N LEU A 136 5.52 -9.87 -3.41
CA LEU A 136 6.27 -9.02 -2.48
C LEU A 136 5.43 -8.77 -1.24
N ARG A 137 5.80 -9.37 -0.11
CA ARG A 137 5.12 -9.20 1.19
C ARG A 137 5.77 -8.05 1.94
N ALA A 138 5.02 -6.99 2.21
CA ALA A 138 5.46 -5.86 3.00
C ALA A 138 4.63 -5.69 4.28
N GLY A 139 5.24 -5.13 5.31
CA GLY A 139 4.55 -4.66 6.50
C GLY A 139 3.94 -3.28 6.29
N ILE A 140 4.34 -2.30 7.11
CA ILE A 140 3.89 -0.92 6.98
C ILE A 140 4.63 -0.23 5.83
N VAL A 141 3.88 0.27 4.85
CA VAL A 141 4.42 1.12 3.79
C VAL A 141 4.28 2.58 4.16
N VAL A 142 5.40 3.28 4.26
CA VAL A 142 5.50 4.70 4.65
C VAL A 142 5.60 5.58 3.40
N GLY A 143 4.74 6.61 3.34
CA GLY A 143 4.74 7.60 2.26
C GLY A 143 3.47 8.44 2.28
N HIS A 144 3.52 9.63 1.71
CA HIS A 144 2.36 10.54 1.67
C HIS A 144 1.17 9.91 0.93
N GLY A 145 -0.01 9.93 1.55
CA GLY A 145 -1.23 9.31 1.04
C GLY A 145 -1.40 7.83 1.42
N GLY A 146 -0.41 7.20 2.06
CA GLY A 146 -0.55 5.86 2.63
C GLY A 146 -1.35 5.87 3.93
N VAL A 147 -2.38 5.02 4.05
CA VAL A 147 -3.29 5.01 5.21
C VAL A 147 -2.55 4.83 6.55
N SER A 148 -1.61 3.88 6.63
CA SER A 148 -0.83 3.63 7.85
C SER A 148 0.05 4.82 8.24
N TRP A 149 0.64 5.48 7.26
CA TRP A 149 1.42 6.69 7.46
C TRP A 149 0.53 7.87 7.92
N GLU A 150 -0.58 8.11 7.23
CA GLU A 150 -1.49 9.21 7.57
C GLU A 150 -2.07 9.02 8.98
N LEU A 151 -2.38 7.77 9.38
CA LEU A 151 -2.78 7.44 10.74
C LEU A 151 -1.70 7.83 11.77
N THR A 152 -0.47 7.36 11.59
CA THR A 152 0.66 7.64 12.49
C THR A 152 0.89 9.15 12.61
N ARG A 153 0.95 9.85 11.48
CA ARG A 153 1.15 11.29 11.40
C ARG A 153 0.04 12.10 12.11
N GLN A 154 -1.23 11.71 11.91
CA GLN A 154 -2.36 12.40 12.52
C GLN A 154 -2.41 12.17 14.03
N LEU A 155 -2.10 10.96 14.51
CA LEU A 155 -1.98 10.69 15.94
C LEU A 155 -0.93 11.60 16.58
N VAL A 156 0.25 11.70 16.00
CA VAL A 156 1.32 12.60 16.49
C VAL A 156 0.92 14.06 16.40
N ALA A 157 0.16 14.46 15.35
CA ALA A 157 -0.24 15.85 15.15
C ALA A 157 -1.31 16.33 16.15
N HIS A 158 -2.24 15.46 16.54
CA HIS A 158 -3.41 15.85 17.33
C HIS A 158 -3.29 15.53 18.83
N LEU A 159 -2.33 14.68 19.22
CA LEU A 159 -2.23 14.17 20.58
C LEU A 159 -0.89 14.57 21.22
N PRO A 160 -0.83 15.65 21.99
CA PRO A 160 0.36 16.00 22.78
C PRO A 160 0.58 14.98 23.93
N ALA A 161 -0.48 14.30 24.36
CA ALA A 161 -0.42 13.19 25.32
C ALA A 161 -1.28 12.02 24.82
N MET A 162 -0.71 10.83 24.79
CA MET A 162 -1.38 9.62 24.32
C MET A 162 -1.50 8.60 25.42
N VAL A 163 -2.73 8.08 25.58
CA VAL A 163 -2.98 6.85 26.30
C VAL A 163 -2.84 5.70 25.32
N THR A 164 -1.87 4.82 25.51
CA THR A 164 -1.51 3.82 24.52
C THR A 164 -1.95 2.41 24.90
N PRO A 165 -2.62 1.67 24.00
CA PRO A 165 -2.95 0.27 24.19
C PRO A 165 -1.73 -0.64 23.96
N ARG A 166 -1.87 -1.94 24.25
CA ARG A 166 -0.76 -2.91 24.16
C ARG A 166 -0.13 -3.03 22.80
N TRP A 167 -0.89 -2.86 21.72
CA TRP A 167 -0.39 -3.03 20.34
C TRP A 167 0.71 -2.03 19.97
N VAL A 168 0.85 -0.91 20.67
CA VAL A 168 1.94 0.04 20.38
C VAL A 168 3.34 -0.53 20.65
N SER A 169 3.42 -1.61 21.43
CA SER A 169 4.70 -2.31 21.71
C SER A 169 4.98 -3.42 20.70
N THR A 170 4.07 -3.71 19.77
CA THR A 170 4.31 -4.70 18.71
C THR A 170 5.37 -4.19 17.75
N ARG A 171 6.27 -5.05 17.35
CA ARG A 171 7.35 -4.73 16.42
C ARG A 171 6.89 -4.86 14.97
N THR A 172 7.38 -3.95 14.15
CA THR A 172 7.17 -3.95 12.71
C THR A 172 8.44 -3.50 12.00
N GLN A 173 8.56 -3.82 10.73
CA GLN A 173 9.66 -3.39 9.88
C GLN A 173 9.09 -2.54 8.74
N PRO A 174 9.02 -1.20 8.93
CA PRO A 174 8.47 -0.29 7.92
C PRO A 174 9.35 -0.24 6.67
N ILE A 175 8.74 0.12 5.54
CA ILE A 175 9.42 0.30 4.26
C ILE A 175 8.89 1.55 3.55
N ALA A 176 9.75 2.30 2.86
CA ALA A 176 9.33 3.44 2.05
C ALA A 176 8.50 2.98 0.84
N VAL A 177 7.46 3.73 0.46
CA VAL A 177 6.71 3.44 -0.77
C VAL A 177 7.61 3.49 -2.01
N ALA A 178 8.62 4.35 -2.03
CA ALA A 178 9.61 4.42 -3.10
C ALA A 178 10.41 3.11 -3.22
N ASP A 179 10.80 2.51 -2.10
CA ASP A 179 11.54 1.23 -2.09
C ASP A 179 10.64 0.05 -2.48
N VAL A 180 9.36 0.06 -2.06
CA VAL A 180 8.37 -0.93 -2.54
C VAL A 180 8.24 -0.85 -4.06
N VAL A 181 8.12 0.35 -4.62
CA VAL A 181 8.04 0.56 -6.09
C VAL A 181 9.32 0.07 -6.75
N ARG A 182 10.49 0.38 -6.19
CA ARG A 182 11.78 -0.09 -6.72
C ARG A 182 11.89 -1.62 -6.74
N TYR A 183 11.43 -2.30 -5.71
CA TYR A 183 11.33 -3.77 -5.70
C TYR A 183 10.33 -4.28 -6.73
N LEU A 184 9.12 -3.68 -6.83
CA LEU A 184 8.11 -4.07 -7.81
C LEU A 184 8.61 -3.95 -9.26
N VAL A 185 9.35 -2.89 -9.57
CA VAL A 185 9.99 -2.69 -10.87
C VAL A 185 11.15 -3.68 -11.05
N GLY A 186 12.06 -3.80 -10.06
CA GLY A 186 13.23 -4.64 -10.17
C GLY A 186 12.93 -6.14 -10.37
N VAL A 187 11.86 -6.67 -9.77
CA VAL A 187 11.45 -8.07 -10.00
C VAL A 187 10.86 -8.28 -11.41
N LEU A 188 10.49 -7.22 -12.11
CA LEU A 188 9.98 -7.31 -13.48
C LEU A 188 11.03 -7.85 -14.45
N ASP A 189 12.28 -7.43 -14.30
CA ASP A 189 13.38 -7.82 -15.19
C ASP A 189 14.21 -9.00 -14.67
N ALA A 190 13.85 -9.56 -13.51
CA ALA A 190 14.55 -10.66 -12.85
C ALA A 190 13.88 -12.01 -13.12
N PRO A 191 14.39 -12.86 -14.02
CA PRO A 191 13.83 -14.20 -14.29
C PRO A 191 13.80 -15.09 -13.05
N GLU A 192 14.77 -14.93 -12.15
CA GLU A 192 14.87 -15.64 -10.87
C GLU A 192 13.78 -15.25 -9.86
N ALA A 193 13.06 -14.14 -10.10
CA ALA A 193 11.93 -13.73 -9.27
C ALA A 193 10.61 -14.39 -9.66
N VAL A 194 10.54 -15.03 -10.83
CA VAL A 194 9.29 -15.57 -11.37
C VAL A 194 8.75 -16.67 -10.47
N GLY A 195 7.51 -16.53 -10.03
CA GLY A 195 6.81 -17.52 -9.21
C GLY A 195 7.31 -17.63 -7.75
N ARG A 196 8.12 -16.66 -7.29
CA ARG A 196 8.67 -16.65 -5.92
C ARG A 196 7.94 -15.67 -5.02
N VAL A 197 8.04 -15.96 -3.73
CA VAL A 197 7.58 -15.07 -2.66
C VAL A 197 8.79 -14.45 -2.00
N PHE A 198 8.76 -13.14 -1.81
CA PHE A 198 9.80 -12.36 -1.14
C PHE A 198 9.20 -11.52 -0.03
N GLU A 199 9.96 -11.31 1.03
CA GLU A 199 9.65 -10.38 2.09
C GLU A 199 10.44 -9.08 1.89
N VAL A 200 9.79 -7.92 2.04
CA VAL A 200 10.42 -6.61 1.85
C VAL A 200 10.21 -5.72 3.07
N GLY A 201 11.27 -5.08 3.52
CA GLY A 201 11.29 -4.17 4.67
C GLY A 201 12.46 -3.20 4.58
N GLY A 202 12.38 -2.09 5.29
CA GLY A 202 13.51 -1.18 5.51
C GLY A 202 14.53 -1.75 6.49
N PRO A 203 15.59 -1.01 6.81
CA PRO A 203 16.63 -1.47 7.73
C PRO A 203 16.20 -1.49 9.20
N ASP A 204 15.19 -0.69 9.58
CA ASP A 204 14.78 -0.52 10.98
C ASP A 204 13.67 -1.49 11.39
N VAL A 205 13.86 -2.18 12.52
CA VAL A 205 12.79 -2.90 13.24
C VAL A 205 12.38 -2.04 14.43
N LEU A 206 11.15 -1.54 14.41
CA LEU A 206 10.63 -0.57 15.39
C LEU A 206 9.30 -1.04 15.97
N THR A 207 9.01 -0.63 17.21
CA THR A 207 7.62 -0.69 17.70
C THR A 207 6.81 0.48 17.15
N TYR A 208 5.48 0.33 17.11
CA TYR A 208 4.60 1.45 16.71
C TYR A 208 4.84 2.70 17.57
N LEU A 209 5.14 2.50 18.86
CA LEU A 209 5.47 3.61 19.75
C LEU A 209 6.76 4.32 19.33
N GLN A 210 7.82 3.57 19.02
CA GLN A 210 9.08 4.15 18.54
C GLN A 210 8.88 4.90 17.24
N MET A 211 8.07 4.37 16.32
CA MET A 211 7.71 5.07 15.09
C MET A 211 7.05 6.43 15.37
N MET A 212 6.07 6.47 16.28
CA MET A 212 5.38 7.72 16.65
C MET A 212 6.31 8.72 17.33
N ILE A 213 7.21 8.25 18.22
CA ILE A 213 8.19 9.11 18.90
C ILE A 213 9.14 9.73 17.86
N ARG A 214 9.71 8.94 16.94
CA ARG A 214 10.59 9.44 15.87
C ARG A 214 9.89 10.47 14.99
N VAL A 215 8.61 10.24 14.63
CA VAL A 215 7.82 11.24 13.88
C VAL A 215 7.62 12.52 14.67
N ALA A 216 7.39 12.44 15.99
CA ALA A 216 7.25 13.62 16.86
C ALA A 216 8.57 14.40 16.93
N ASP A 217 9.69 13.72 17.13
CA ASP A 217 11.03 14.32 17.22
C ASP A 217 11.40 15.04 15.91
N ILE A 218 11.20 14.42 14.76
CA ILE A 218 11.43 15.03 13.43
C ILE A 218 10.58 16.31 13.24
N GLN A 219 9.36 16.34 13.82
CA GLN A 219 8.50 17.52 13.77
C GLN A 219 8.73 18.52 14.91
N ASN A 220 9.75 18.34 15.75
CA ASN A 220 10.01 19.12 16.97
C ASN A 220 8.79 19.19 17.89
N ARG A 221 8.11 18.06 18.10
CA ARG A 221 6.95 17.93 18.99
C ARG A 221 7.28 17.05 20.18
N HIS A 222 6.79 17.43 21.36
CA HIS A 222 6.85 16.57 22.54
C HIS A 222 5.63 15.67 22.59
N LEU A 223 5.85 14.35 22.65
CA LEU A 223 4.83 13.34 22.78
C LEU A 223 4.91 12.69 24.16
N PHE A 224 3.93 12.97 25.03
CA PHE A 224 3.82 12.31 26.32
C PHE A 224 3.02 11.02 26.17
N VAL A 225 3.61 9.88 26.53
CA VAL A 225 2.97 8.56 26.38
C VAL A 225 2.69 7.96 27.73
N VAL A 226 1.42 7.65 28.00
CA VAL A 226 0.98 6.96 29.22
C VAL A 226 0.45 5.57 28.80
N PRO A 227 1.17 4.49 29.12
CA PRO A 227 0.71 3.14 28.78
C PRO A 227 -0.46 2.74 29.66
N VAL A 228 -1.59 2.35 29.04
CA VAL A 228 -2.77 1.82 29.75
C VAL A 228 -3.10 0.42 29.21
N PRO A 229 -2.77 -0.63 29.97
CA PRO A 229 -2.82 -2.02 29.48
C PRO A 229 -4.23 -2.58 29.27
N LEU A 230 -5.30 -1.84 29.62
CA LEU A 230 -6.69 -2.30 29.62
C LEU A 230 -7.55 -1.78 28.45
N LEU A 231 -6.98 -1.04 27.49
CA LEU A 231 -7.74 -0.56 26.33
C LEU A 231 -8.01 -1.70 25.34
N SER A 232 -9.30 -2.01 25.13
CA SER A 232 -9.72 -2.99 24.14
C SER A 232 -9.52 -2.44 22.70
N PRO A 233 -9.29 -3.32 21.70
CA PRO A 233 -9.20 -2.91 20.29
C PRO A 233 -10.44 -2.13 19.80
N GLN A 234 -11.63 -2.49 20.29
CA GLN A 234 -12.89 -1.83 19.91
C GLN A 234 -12.98 -0.39 20.44
N LEU A 235 -12.47 -0.14 21.64
CA LEU A 235 -12.43 1.20 22.21
C LEU A 235 -11.39 2.06 21.48
N SER A 236 -10.24 1.45 21.13
CA SER A 236 -9.18 2.10 20.37
C SER A 236 -9.63 2.54 18.97
N SER A 237 -10.41 1.71 18.25
CA SER A 237 -10.86 2.04 16.88
C SER A 237 -11.86 3.20 16.84
N ARG A 238 -12.79 3.27 17.82
CA ARG A 238 -13.73 4.39 17.94
C ARG A 238 -13.03 5.70 18.28
N TRP A 239 -12.06 5.64 19.17
CA TRP A 239 -11.26 6.79 19.55
C TRP A 239 -10.40 7.29 18.37
N LEU A 240 -9.79 6.38 17.59
CA LEU A 240 -9.05 6.74 16.39
C LEU A 240 -9.89 7.53 15.38
N ALA A 241 -11.14 7.11 15.13
CA ALA A 241 -12.04 7.81 14.22
C ALA A 241 -12.42 9.23 14.70
N LEU A 242 -12.27 9.53 16.01
CA LEU A 242 -12.48 10.88 16.53
C LEU A 242 -11.27 11.80 16.36
N VAL A 243 -10.07 11.24 16.28
CA VAL A 243 -8.80 12.01 16.25
C VAL A 243 -8.08 11.95 14.91
N THR A 244 -8.57 11.12 13.98
CA THR A 244 -8.02 10.97 12.63
C THR A 244 -9.12 10.98 11.57
N ASP A 245 -8.76 11.25 10.31
CA ASP A 245 -9.67 11.20 9.16
C ASP A 245 -9.86 9.77 8.61
N VAL A 246 -9.38 8.74 9.33
CA VAL A 246 -9.51 7.33 8.93
C VAL A 246 -10.88 6.82 9.36
N ASP A 247 -11.63 6.22 8.45
CA ASP A 247 -12.92 5.62 8.77
C ASP A 247 -12.80 4.47 9.79
N VAL A 248 -13.89 4.20 10.53
CA VAL A 248 -13.90 3.24 11.64
C VAL A 248 -13.56 1.81 11.19
N ALA A 249 -14.02 1.40 10.00
CA ALA A 249 -13.80 0.03 9.50
C ALA A 249 -12.33 -0.19 9.14
N THR A 250 -11.74 0.73 8.39
CA THR A 250 -10.32 0.73 8.05
C THR A 250 -9.46 0.83 9.31
N GLY A 251 -9.78 1.77 10.22
CA GLY A 251 -9.06 1.94 11.48
C GLY A 251 -9.07 0.67 12.33
N ARG A 252 -10.21 -0.04 12.41
CA ARG A 252 -10.32 -1.30 13.13
C ARG A 252 -9.46 -2.40 12.49
N SER A 253 -9.50 -2.55 11.18
CA SER A 253 -8.72 -3.55 10.45
C SER A 253 -7.21 -3.31 10.59
N LEU A 254 -6.79 -2.04 10.61
CA LEU A 254 -5.39 -1.67 10.85
C LEU A 254 -4.97 -2.00 12.27
N ILE A 255 -5.76 -1.64 13.31
CA ILE A 255 -5.44 -1.95 14.71
C ILE A 255 -5.36 -3.46 14.94
N ASP A 256 -6.28 -4.24 14.37
CA ASP A 256 -6.23 -5.70 14.45
C ASP A 256 -4.91 -6.23 13.85
N SER A 257 -4.44 -5.63 12.75
CA SER A 257 -3.17 -5.99 12.11
C SER A 257 -1.94 -5.59 12.93
N MET A 258 -2.03 -4.50 13.71
CA MET A 258 -0.95 -4.04 14.59
C MET A 258 -0.70 -4.97 15.79
N THR A 259 -1.54 -5.99 16.01
CA THR A 259 -1.30 -7.01 17.02
C THR A 259 -0.33 -8.12 16.57
N ASN A 260 -0.07 -8.23 15.27
CA ASN A 260 0.90 -9.17 14.72
C ASN A 260 2.27 -8.49 14.53
N GLU A 261 3.33 -9.17 14.91
CA GLU A 261 4.67 -8.76 14.49
C GLU A 261 4.83 -8.99 12.98
N VAL A 262 5.35 -7.99 12.29
CA VAL A 262 5.57 -8.02 10.84
C VAL A 262 7.02 -7.61 10.57
N ILE A 263 7.90 -8.59 10.64
CA ILE A 263 9.36 -8.46 10.52
C ILE A 263 9.82 -9.39 9.40
N VAL A 264 10.73 -8.91 8.55
CA VAL A 264 11.36 -9.69 7.49
C VAL A 264 12.22 -10.81 8.09
N THR A 265 12.00 -12.02 7.64
CA THR A 265 12.77 -13.21 8.01
C THR A 265 13.53 -13.82 6.83
N ASP A 266 13.13 -13.44 5.61
CA ASP A 266 13.81 -13.81 4.36
C ASP A 266 14.21 -12.53 3.61
N ASP A 267 15.51 -12.25 3.53
CA ASP A 267 16.08 -11.10 2.84
C ASP A 267 16.58 -11.43 1.42
N SER A 268 16.21 -12.59 0.87
CA SER A 268 16.64 -13.07 -0.45
C SER A 268 16.34 -12.09 -1.59
N ILE A 269 15.36 -11.19 -1.42
CA ILE A 269 15.05 -10.13 -2.38
C ILE A 269 16.26 -9.22 -2.65
N ARG A 270 17.15 -9.01 -1.66
CA ARG A 270 18.33 -8.15 -1.81
C ARG A 270 19.35 -8.71 -2.80
N SER A 271 19.35 -10.03 -3.01
CA SER A 271 20.21 -10.67 -4.03
C SER A 271 19.64 -10.53 -5.44
N VAL A 272 18.33 -10.33 -5.57
CA VAL A 272 17.61 -10.19 -6.84
C VAL A 272 17.55 -8.72 -7.27
N VAL A 273 17.24 -7.84 -6.32
CA VAL A 273 17.15 -6.38 -6.54
C VAL A 273 18.03 -5.68 -5.51
N PRO A 274 19.35 -5.57 -5.78
CA PRO A 274 20.31 -5.04 -4.82
C PRO A 274 20.23 -3.51 -4.73
N PHE A 275 19.86 -3.01 -3.56
CA PHE A 275 19.98 -1.60 -3.15
C PHE A 275 19.83 -1.47 -1.64
N GLU A 276 20.22 -0.32 -1.08
CA GLU A 276 20.00 0.00 0.32
C GLU A 276 18.66 0.74 0.47
N PRO A 277 17.66 0.15 1.17
CA PRO A 277 16.40 0.81 1.46
C PRO A 277 16.60 2.00 2.42
N MET A 278 15.72 2.99 2.32
CA MET A 278 15.70 4.14 3.21
C MET A 278 15.53 3.72 4.67
N ASP A 279 16.20 4.41 5.60
CA ASP A 279 15.89 4.29 7.02
C ASP A 279 14.57 4.98 7.38
N TYR A 280 14.06 4.74 8.59
CA TYR A 280 12.74 5.23 8.97
C TYR A 280 12.66 6.77 9.01
N ASP A 281 13.72 7.45 9.42
CA ASP A 281 13.74 8.91 9.50
C ASP A 281 13.74 9.55 8.10
N GLU A 282 14.46 8.94 7.15
CA GLU A 282 14.43 9.32 5.72
C GLU A 282 13.04 9.10 5.10
N MET A 283 12.37 7.97 5.41
CA MET A 283 11.00 7.70 4.98
C MET A 283 10.04 8.79 5.46
N VAL A 284 10.13 9.15 6.75
CA VAL A 284 9.29 10.18 7.39
C VAL A 284 9.54 11.55 6.77
N MET A 285 10.80 11.95 6.62
CA MET A 285 11.16 13.24 6.01
C MET A 285 10.65 13.33 4.57
N THR A 286 10.83 12.27 3.78
CA THR A 286 10.35 12.20 2.39
C THR A 286 8.83 12.37 2.33
N ALA A 287 8.08 11.63 3.16
CA ALA A 287 6.63 11.73 3.21
C ALA A 287 6.12 13.13 3.64
N LEU A 288 6.81 13.79 4.55
CA LEU A 288 6.50 15.15 4.97
C LEU A 288 6.78 16.19 3.86
N VAL A 289 7.86 16.03 3.10
CA VAL A 289 8.20 16.88 1.95
C VAL A 289 7.18 16.71 0.83
N GLU A 290 6.80 15.47 0.47
CA GLU A 290 5.76 15.18 -0.52
C GLU A 290 4.43 15.87 -0.13
N ARG A 291 4.02 15.75 1.13
CA ARG A 291 2.82 16.40 1.66
C ARG A 291 2.88 17.92 1.56
N ALA A 292 4.03 18.52 1.88
CA ALA A 292 4.20 19.96 1.78
C ALA A 292 4.11 20.45 0.33
N ARG A 293 4.66 19.70 -0.63
CA ARG A 293 4.56 19.99 -2.06
C ARG A 293 3.11 19.92 -2.55
N GLU A 294 2.39 18.87 -2.17
CA GLU A 294 0.98 18.70 -2.54
C GLU A 294 0.10 19.84 -2.01
N ARG A 295 0.28 20.24 -0.74
CA ARG A 295 -0.43 21.38 -0.16
C ARG A 295 -0.16 22.70 -0.90
N ARG A 296 1.10 22.93 -1.32
CA ARG A 296 1.45 24.13 -2.11
C ARG A 296 0.80 24.11 -3.48
N ARG A 297 0.76 22.97 -4.15
CA ARG A 297 0.08 22.79 -5.43
C ARG A 297 -1.40 23.12 -5.32
N GLN A 298 -2.10 22.51 -4.37
CA GLN A 298 -3.54 22.76 -4.13
C GLN A 298 -3.84 24.23 -3.77
N ALA A 299 -2.97 24.87 -3.00
CA ALA A 299 -3.11 26.29 -2.66
C ALA A 299 -2.92 27.20 -3.89
N GLY A 300 -2.02 26.84 -4.80
CA GLY A 300 -1.81 27.55 -6.08
C GLY A 300 -3.03 27.44 -7.01
N GLU A 301 -3.56 26.22 -7.15
CA GLU A 301 -4.75 25.95 -7.98
C GLU A 301 -6.01 26.69 -7.47
N ARG A 302 -6.19 26.76 -6.14
CA ARG A 302 -7.29 27.56 -5.54
C ARG A 302 -7.17 29.04 -5.85
N ARG A 303 -5.96 29.60 -5.80
CA ARG A 303 -5.71 31.02 -6.12
C ARG A 303 -5.97 31.32 -7.60
N SER A 304 -5.50 30.48 -8.51
CA SER A 304 -5.73 30.66 -9.96
C SER A 304 -7.21 30.50 -10.33
N GLY A 305 -7.92 29.54 -9.73
CA GLY A 305 -9.36 29.36 -9.93
C GLY A 305 -10.22 30.53 -9.39
N TRP A 306 -9.76 31.22 -8.34
CA TRP A 306 -10.44 32.41 -7.82
C TRP A 306 -10.23 33.63 -8.74
N LEU A 307 -9.02 33.83 -9.26
CA LEU A 307 -8.71 34.92 -10.20
C LEU A 307 -9.46 34.77 -11.53
N SER A 308 -9.60 33.54 -12.04
CA SER A 308 -10.35 33.28 -13.28
C SER A 308 -11.85 33.52 -13.17
N ARG A 309 -12.45 33.36 -11.96
CA ARG A 309 -13.87 33.67 -11.70
C ARG A 309 -14.12 35.18 -11.47
N GLY A 310 -13.13 35.90 -10.92
CA GLY A 310 -13.21 37.34 -10.72
C GLY A 310 -13.10 38.17 -12.01
N ALA A 311 -12.44 37.60 -13.05
CA ALA A 311 -12.31 38.26 -14.35
C ALA A 311 -13.50 38.06 -15.30
N ARG A 312 -14.56 37.34 -14.90
CA ARG A 312 -15.78 37.09 -15.67
C ARG A 312 -17.02 37.82 -15.10
N ARG A 313 -16.82 38.77 -14.21
CA ARG A 313 -17.86 39.72 -13.72
C ARG A 313 -17.51 41.17 -14.18
#